data_68e9850b391aac406a70fec5b022a1d8
#
_entry.id   68e9850b391aac406a70fec5b022a1d8
#
_cell.length_a   1.000
_cell.length_b   1.000
_cell.length_c   1.000
_cell.angle_alpha   90.00
_cell.angle_beta   90.00
_cell.angle_gamma   90.00
#
_symmetry.space_group_name_H-M   'P 1'
#
loop_
_entity.id
_entity.type
_entity.pdbx_description
1 polymer ?
#
loop_
_entity_poly.entity_id
_entity_poly.type
_entity_poly.pdbx_seq_one_letter_code
_entity_poly.pdbx_strand_id
1 'polypeptide(L)'
;DVYKRQTFCGAIEMAGWVHMKVQLIKGGMTKYGIKNPIFKPSPIVPNYKDYLIFEGISVDESGKQHYLDVTVAYRQACLNAIEYLKKFGYSGAQAYSILGTAPVQGHISGVVDVPNACATLWLPTEIFDFDINPNAAGPVKMLDGSIDMPVAPDK
;
A
#
# COMPACT_ATOMS: atom_id res chain seq x y z
N ASP A 1 -6.29 9.84 6.43
CA ASP A 1 -5.88 8.71 7.25
C ASP A 1 -4.39 8.85 7.62
N VAL A 2 -4.14 9.39 8.78
CA VAL A 2 -2.78 9.75 9.27
C VAL A 2 -1.91 8.51 9.50
N TYR A 3 -2.52 7.37 9.70
CA TYR A 3 -1.82 6.14 10.12
C TYR A 3 -1.56 5.17 8.97
N LYS A 4 -2.36 5.23 7.96
CA LYS A 4 -2.33 4.19 6.94
C LYS A 4 -1.86 4.70 5.62
N ARG A 5 -1.20 3.89 5.12
CA ARG A 5 -1.25 3.27 3.89
C ARG A 5 -2.12 3.97 2.84
N GLN A 6 -2.01 5.19 2.60
CA GLN A 6 -2.46 5.70 1.34
C GLN A 6 -1.37 5.46 0.30
N THR A 7 -1.40 4.26 -0.26
CA THR A 7 -0.56 3.95 -1.40
C THR A 7 -0.92 4.84 -2.58
N PHE A 8 -2.23 5.13 -2.67
CA PHE A 8 -2.80 6.01 -3.69
C PHE A 8 -3.82 6.96 -3.07
N CYS A 9 -4.37 7.86 -3.88
CA CYS A 9 -5.38 8.81 -3.44
C CYS A 9 -6.72 8.15 -3.07
N GLY A 10 -7.02 6.99 -3.64
CA GLY A 10 -8.27 6.27 -3.41
C GLY A 10 -8.30 5.59 -2.03
N ALA A 11 -9.50 5.51 -1.46
CA ALA A 11 -9.79 4.79 -0.23
C ALA A 11 -11.21 4.21 -0.29
N ILE A 12 -11.57 3.38 0.67
CA ILE A 12 -12.95 2.93 0.84
C ILE A 12 -13.73 4.05 1.55
N GLU A 13 -14.65 4.66 0.83
CA GLU A 13 -15.53 5.68 1.35
C GLU A 13 -16.78 5.03 1.94
N MET A 14 -17.13 5.41 3.16
CA MET A 14 -18.33 4.88 3.82
C MET A 14 -18.95 5.90 4.77
N ALA A 15 -20.26 5.86 4.90
CA ALA A 15 -20.96 6.57 5.95
C ALA A 15 -20.93 5.76 7.26
N GLY A 16 -20.87 6.44 8.39
CA GLY A 16 -20.86 5.79 9.68
C GLY A 16 -20.92 6.76 10.85
N TRP A 17 -21.04 6.22 12.04
CA TRP A 17 -21.00 6.99 13.27
C TRP A 17 -19.61 6.92 13.88
N VAL A 18 -19.06 8.07 14.27
CA VAL A 18 -17.77 8.16 14.95
C VAL A 18 -17.99 8.50 16.42
N HIS A 19 -17.57 7.61 17.31
CA HIS A 19 -17.54 7.86 18.74
C HIS A 19 -16.15 8.27 19.16
N MET A 20 -15.99 9.48 19.67
CA MET A 20 -14.69 10.01 20.08
C MET A 20 -14.74 10.47 21.54
N LYS A 21 -13.66 10.17 22.26
CA LYS A 21 -13.36 10.78 23.55
C LYS A 21 -12.19 11.74 23.36
N VAL A 22 -12.41 12.99 23.65
CA VAL A 22 -11.40 14.06 23.51
C VAL A 22 -10.95 14.53 24.88
N GLN A 23 -9.64 14.65 25.07
CA GLN A 23 -9.03 15.21 26.27
C GLN A 23 -8.00 16.25 25.86
N LEU A 24 -8.14 17.46 26.40
CA LEU A 24 -7.18 18.53 26.16
C LEU A 24 -6.02 18.43 27.16
N ILE A 25 -4.80 18.35 26.64
CA ILE A 25 -3.56 18.48 27.43
C ILE A 25 -2.95 19.84 27.14
N LYS A 26 -3.21 20.80 28.03
CA LYS A 26 -2.66 22.15 27.88
C LYS A 26 -1.12 22.13 27.89
N GLY A 27 -0.52 22.80 26.90
CA GLY A 27 0.93 22.82 26.74
C GLY A 27 1.54 21.48 26.27
N GLY A 28 0.72 20.53 25.80
CA GLY A 28 1.16 19.19 25.42
C GLY A 28 2.28 19.20 24.39
N MET A 29 2.20 20.08 23.40
CA MET A 29 3.26 20.19 22.37
C MET A 29 4.62 20.52 22.99
N THR A 30 4.68 21.49 23.89
CA THR A 30 5.92 21.86 24.59
C THR A 30 6.35 20.76 25.56
N LYS A 31 5.39 20.22 26.32
CA LYS A 31 5.65 19.21 27.35
C LYS A 31 6.24 17.92 26.77
N TYR A 32 5.77 17.50 25.60
CA TYR A 32 6.22 16.27 24.93
C TYR A 32 7.17 16.51 23.78
N GLY A 33 7.48 17.77 23.43
CA GLY A 33 8.40 18.12 22.36
C GLY A 33 7.92 17.72 20.95
N ILE A 34 6.61 17.62 20.74
CA ILE A 34 6.01 17.18 19.49
C ILE A 34 5.37 18.34 18.73
N LYS A 35 5.41 18.28 17.39
CA LYS A 35 4.73 19.22 16.50
C LYS A 35 3.67 18.55 15.65
N ASN A 36 3.81 17.25 15.42
CA ASN A 36 2.89 16.44 14.64
C ASN A 36 2.24 15.37 15.52
N PRO A 37 1.10 14.81 15.10
CA PRO A 37 0.41 13.77 15.87
C PRO A 37 1.30 12.56 16.16
N ILE A 38 1.18 12.03 17.38
CA ILE A 38 1.67 10.70 17.75
C ILE A 38 0.47 9.85 18.17
N PHE A 39 0.49 8.57 17.86
CA PHE A 39 -0.61 7.68 18.19
C PHE A 39 -0.13 6.24 18.41
N LYS A 40 -0.92 5.52 19.18
CA LYS A 40 -0.77 4.08 19.35
C LYS A 40 -1.90 3.37 18.62
N PRO A 41 -1.63 2.36 17.79
CA PRO A 41 -2.67 1.59 17.15
C PRO A 41 -3.62 0.95 18.15
N SER A 42 -4.89 0.86 17.78
CA SER A 42 -5.88 0.10 18.53
C SER A 42 -5.58 -1.41 18.44
N PRO A 43 -5.90 -2.20 19.47
CA PRO A 43 -5.77 -3.65 19.41
C PRO A 43 -6.69 -4.30 18.36
N ILE A 44 -7.70 -3.58 17.88
CA ILE A 44 -8.59 -4.06 16.81
C ILE A 44 -8.06 -3.72 15.40
N VAL A 45 -6.95 -3.00 15.27
CA VAL A 45 -6.30 -2.79 13.97
C VAL A 45 -5.76 -4.15 13.52
N PRO A 46 -6.11 -4.63 12.31
CA PRO A 46 -5.63 -5.91 11.82
C PRO A 46 -4.11 -5.95 11.78
N ASN A 47 -3.54 -6.95 12.43
CA ASN A 47 -2.12 -7.28 12.32
C ASN A 47 -2.04 -8.56 11.49
N TYR A 48 -1.60 -8.42 10.26
CA TYR A 48 -1.31 -9.57 9.41
C TYR A 48 0.05 -10.14 9.78
N LYS A 49 0.24 -11.45 9.59
CA LYS A 49 1.51 -12.12 9.89
C LYS A 49 2.35 -12.32 8.65
N ASP A 50 1.67 -12.60 7.53
CA ASP A 50 2.34 -12.97 6.30
C ASP A 50 2.18 -11.89 5.24
N TYR A 51 3.29 -11.50 4.65
CA TYR A 51 3.37 -10.47 3.63
C TYR A 51 4.25 -10.91 2.47
N LEU A 52 3.85 -10.58 1.26
CA LEU A 52 4.78 -10.43 0.16
C LEU A 52 5.33 -9.00 0.17
N ILE A 53 6.64 -8.89 0.08
CA ILE A 53 7.33 -7.60 0.11
C ILE A 53 7.87 -7.31 -1.27
N PHE A 54 7.43 -6.20 -1.86
CA PHE A 54 7.90 -5.71 -3.14
C PHE A 54 8.86 -4.56 -2.92
N GLU A 55 10.04 -4.67 -3.49
CA GLU A 55 11.08 -3.66 -3.41
C GLU A 55 11.03 -2.74 -4.62
N GLY A 56 11.38 -1.49 -4.42
CA GLY A 56 11.68 -0.52 -5.47
C GLY A 56 12.90 0.32 -5.12
N ILE A 57 13.64 0.67 -6.14
CA ILE A 57 14.79 1.58 -6.05
C ILE A 57 14.50 2.86 -6.82
N SER A 58 15.33 3.88 -6.62
CA SER A 58 15.15 5.22 -7.23
C SER A 58 15.57 5.29 -8.70
N VAL A 59 15.16 4.29 -9.48
CA VAL A 59 15.29 4.24 -10.95
C VAL A 59 13.89 4.17 -11.54
N ASP A 60 13.53 5.07 -12.44
CA ASP A 60 12.20 5.10 -13.03
C ASP A 60 12.03 4.06 -14.16
N GLU A 61 10.83 4.01 -14.74
CA GLU A 61 10.44 3.04 -15.76
C GLU A 61 11.23 3.22 -17.08
N SER A 62 11.86 4.36 -17.29
CA SER A 62 12.75 4.62 -18.43
C SER A 62 14.19 4.17 -18.16
N GLY A 63 14.51 3.74 -16.94
CA GLY A 63 15.84 3.41 -16.49
C GLY A 63 16.65 4.62 -16.01
N LYS A 64 16.02 5.79 -15.87
CA LYS A 64 16.69 7.00 -15.38
C LYS A 64 16.86 6.95 -13.88
N GLN A 65 18.07 7.24 -13.43
CA GLN A 65 18.42 7.35 -12.01
C GLN A 65 17.91 8.67 -11.41
N HIS A 66 17.25 8.57 -10.27
CA HIS A 66 16.77 9.69 -9.45
C HIS A 66 17.39 9.59 -8.05
N TYR A 67 18.63 9.98 -7.93
CA TYR A 67 19.47 9.81 -6.75
C TYR A 67 18.74 10.02 -5.42
N LEU A 68 18.64 8.93 -4.61
CA LEU A 68 18.02 8.92 -3.29
C LEU A 68 16.53 9.36 -3.26
N ASP A 69 15.83 9.36 -4.41
CA ASP A 69 14.41 9.73 -4.46
C ASP A 69 13.53 8.57 -3.97
N VAL A 70 13.04 8.70 -2.74
CA VAL A 70 12.18 7.71 -2.10
C VAL A 70 10.82 7.60 -2.78
N THR A 71 10.31 8.70 -3.35
CA THR A 71 9.03 8.69 -4.06
C THR A 71 9.11 7.83 -5.30
N VAL A 72 10.18 7.97 -6.07
CA VAL A 72 10.44 7.09 -7.22
C VAL A 72 10.61 5.64 -6.77
N ALA A 73 11.40 5.40 -5.72
CA ALA A 73 11.61 4.05 -5.19
C ALA A 73 10.28 3.39 -4.77
N TYR A 74 9.44 4.10 -4.03
CA TYR A 74 8.14 3.55 -3.60
C TYR A 74 7.18 3.32 -4.78
N ARG A 75 7.17 4.21 -5.76
CA ARG A 75 6.42 4.00 -7.00
C ARG A 75 6.85 2.71 -7.71
N GLN A 76 8.14 2.42 -7.78
CA GLN A 76 8.64 1.18 -8.39
C GLN A 76 8.19 -0.06 -7.59
N ALA A 77 8.19 0.00 -6.26
CA ALA A 77 7.65 -1.09 -5.44
C ALA A 77 6.16 -1.35 -5.74
N CYS A 78 5.36 -0.29 -5.88
CA CYS A 78 3.95 -0.39 -6.25
C CYS A 78 3.76 -0.98 -7.66
N LEU A 79 4.54 -0.54 -8.64
CA LEU A 79 4.47 -1.07 -10.00
C LEU A 79 4.86 -2.55 -10.06
N ASN A 80 5.86 -2.97 -9.30
CA ASN A 80 6.24 -4.38 -9.17
C ASN A 80 5.08 -5.22 -8.60
N ALA A 81 4.38 -4.73 -7.58
CA ALA A 81 3.22 -5.42 -7.01
C ALA A 81 2.07 -5.53 -8.02
N ILE A 82 1.80 -4.46 -8.78
CA ILE A 82 0.78 -4.46 -9.84
C ILE A 82 1.11 -5.51 -10.90
N GLU A 83 2.34 -5.51 -11.41
CA GLU A 83 2.74 -6.48 -12.44
C GLU A 83 2.72 -7.92 -11.93
N TYR A 84 3.04 -8.13 -10.66
CA TYR A 84 2.92 -9.44 -10.01
C TYR A 84 1.46 -9.91 -9.95
N LEU A 85 0.55 -9.08 -9.44
CA LEU A 85 -0.87 -9.42 -9.32
C LEU A 85 -1.52 -9.69 -10.69
N LYS A 86 -1.10 -9.01 -11.74
CA LYS A 86 -1.56 -9.29 -13.12
C LYS A 86 -1.29 -10.74 -13.56
N LYS A 87 -0.26 -11.40 -13.02
CA LYS A 87 0.03 -12.80 -13.32
C LYS A 87 -1.05 -13.77 -12.82
N PHE A 88 -1.80 -13.36 -11.80
CA PHE A 88 -2.92 -14.13 -11.23
C PHE A 88 -4.27 -13.81 -11.90
N GLY A 89 -4.29 -12.93 -12.91
CA GLY A 89 -5.47 -12.61 -13.70
C GLY A 89 -6.09 -11.26 -13.38
N TYR A 90 -5.61 -10.53 -12.40
CA TYR A 90 -6.07 -9.16 -12.15
C TYR A 90 -5.71 -8.24 -13.33
N SER A 91 -6.62 -7.35 -13.68
CA SER A 91 -6.28 -6.21 -14.54
C SER A 91 -5.41 -5.21 -13.77
N GLY A 92 -4.72 -4.33 -14.49
CA GLY A 92 -3.95 -3.25 -13.85
C GLY A 92 -4.80 -2.37 -12.93
N ALA A 93 -6.04 -2.07 -13.34
CA ALA A 93 -6.99 -1.29 -12.54
C ALA A 93 -7.42 -2.02 -11.26
N GLN A 94 -7.68 -3.33 -11.34
CA GLN A 94 -8.01 -4.15 -10.18
C GLN A 94 -6.82 -4.22 -9.20
N ALA A 95 -5.61 -4.49 -9.69
CA ALA A 95 -4.41 -4.52 -8.87
C ALA A 95 -4.16 -3.16 -8.21
N TYR A 96 -4.31 -2.06 -8.95
CA TYR A 96 -4.24 -0.70 -8.41
C TYR A 96 -5.26 -0.48 -7.28
N SER A 97 -6.51 -0.89 -7.48
CA SER A 97 -7.57 -0.76 -6.48
C SER A 97 -7.29 -1.58 -5.22
N ILE A 98 -6.74 -2.79 -5.37
CA ILE A 98 -6.31 -3.61 -4.23
C ILE A 98 -5.25 -2.85 -3.42
N LEU A 99 -4.21 -2.32 -4.06
CA LEU A 99 -3.16 -1.58 -3.35
C LEU A 99 -3.66 -0.29 -2.70
N GLY A 100 -4.71 0.33 -3.24
CA GLY A 100 -5.34 1.54 -2.68
C GLY A 100 -6.27 1.27 -1.50
N THR A 101 -6.88 0.09 -1.41
CA THR A 101 -7.93 -0.23 -0.43
C THR A 101 -7.51 -1.27 0.60
N ALA A 102 -6.63 -2.19 0.25
CA ALA A 102 -6.09 -3.19 1.16
C ALA A 102 -5.17 -2.57 2.24
N PRO A 103 -4.98 -3.24 3.37
CA PRO A 103 -4.11 -2.75 4.45
C PRO A 103 -2.62 -2.98 4.14
N VAL A 104 -2.19 -2.55 2.96
CA VAL A 104 -0.77 -2.56 2.60
C VAL A 104 0.02 -1.58 3.45
N GLN A 105 1.30 -1.83 3.61
CA GLN A 105 2.21 -0.92 4.33
C GLN A 105 3.35 -0.50 3.41
N GLY A 106 3.73 0.76 3.48
CA GLY A 106 4.92 1.28 2.81
C GLY A 106 6.02 1.57 3.81
N HIS A 107 7.24 1.15 3.52
CA HIS A 107 8.39 1.39 4.36
C HIS A 107 9.54 2.01 3.55
N ILE A 108 10.23 2.95 4.17
CA ILE A 108 11.53 3.41 3.69
C ILE A 108 12.58 2.44 4.23
N SER A 109 13.16 1.63 3.36
CA SER A 109 14.14 0.61 3.75
C SER A 109 15.55 1.18 3.83
N GLY A 110 15.85 2.21 3.04
CA GLY A 110 17.14 2.90 3.13
C GLY A 110 17.18 4.15 2.26
N VAL A 111 17.75 5.23 2.81
CA VAL A 111 18.09 6.47 2.10
C VAL A 111 19.41 6.95 2.68
N VAL A 112 20.50 6.29 2.32
CA VAL A 112 21.80 6.47 2.99
C VAL A 112 22.85 6.93 2.02
N ASP A 113 23.14 6.15 0.98
CA ASP A 113 24.19 6.40 0.02
C ASP A 113 23.69 6.41 -1.43
N VAL A 114 24.24 7.29 -2.22
CA VAL A 114 23.98 7.28 -3.67
C VAL A 114 24.45 5.95 -4.29
N PRO A 115 23.79 5.46 -5.33
CA PRO A 115 22.76 6.17 -6.09
C PRO A 115 21.32 5.96 -5.62
N ASN A 116 21.01 4.90 -4.89
CA ASN A 116 19.64 4.48 -4.70
C ASN A 116 19.07 4.69 -3.29
N ALA A 117 17.88 5.28 -3.24
CA ALA A 117 16.95 4.99 -2.16
C ALA A 117 16.31 3.62 -2.41
N CYS A 118 15.93 2.93 -1.33
CA CYS A 118 15.16 1.70 -1.35
C CYS A 118 13.88 1.91 -0.53
N ALA A 119 12.75 1.56 -1.13
CA ALA A 119 11.47 1.52 -0.45
C ALA A 119 10.78 0.18 -0.72
N THR A 120 9.92 -0.23 0.21
CA THR A 120 9.20 -1.51 0.10
C THR A 120 7.71 -1.31 0.31
N LEU A 121 6.91 -2.07 -0.44
CA LEU A 121 5.48 -2.22 -0.25
C LEU A 121 5.22 -3.62 0.30
N TRP A 122 4.50 -3.70 1.41
CA TRP A 122 4.15 -4.92 2.10
C TRP A 122 2.69 -5.25 1.86
N LEU A 123 2.45 -6.28 1.06
CA LEU A 123 1.12 -6.74 0.69
C LEU A 123 0.74 -7.96 1.54
N PRO A 124 -0.32 -7.87 2.40
CA PRO A 124 -0.74 -9.02 3.18
C PRO A 124 -1.23 -10.14 2.27
N THR A 125 -0.77 -11.35 2.48
CA THR A 125 -1.20 -12.52 1.69
C THR A 125 -2.57 -13.03 2.12
N GLU A 126 -2.94 -12.83 3.37
CA GLU A 126 -4.19 -13.28 3.98
C GLU A 126 -5.46 -12.60 3.43
N ILE A 127 -5.31 -11.54 2.61
CA ILE A 127 -6.45 -10.88 1.96
C ILE A 127 -6.94 -11.61 0.71
N PHE A 128 -6.20 -12.61 0.26
CA PHE A 128 -6.54 -13.43 -0.90
C PHE A 128 -7.08 -14.78 -0.44
N ASP A 129 -8.06 -15.30 -1.15
CA ASP A 129 -8.65 -16.62 -0.93
C ASP A 129 -7.90 -17.74 -1.65
N PHE A 130 -6.77 -17.41 -2.28
CA PHE A 130 -5.86 -18.34 -2.93
C PHE A 130 -4.40 -17.97 -2.64
N ASP A 131 -3.50 -18.92 -2.87
CA ASP A 131 -2.07 -18.71 -2.61
C ASP A 131 -1.43 -17.84 -3.69
N ILE A 132 -0.96 -16.66 -3.29
CA ILE A 132 -0.22 -15.74 -4.15
C ILE A 132 1.30 -15.86 -3.99
N ASN A 133 1.79 -16.74 -3.12
CA ASN A 133 3.23 -16.86 -2.89
C ASN A 133 3.96 -17.41 -4.12
N PRO A 134 5.18 -16.95 -4.38
CA PRO A 134 6.01 -17.53 -5.43
C PRO A 134 6.30 -19.01 -5.15
N ASN A 135 6.13 -19.85 -6.16
CA ASN A 135 6.46 -21.26 -6.09
C ASN A 135 7.08 -21.76 -7.41
N ALA A 136 7.59 -22.97 -7.41
CA ALA A 136 8.30 -23.54 -8.57
C ALA A 136 7.40 -23.75 -9.81
N ALA A 137 6.09 -23.88 -9.62
CA ALA A 137 5.14 -24.04 -10.71
C ALA A 137 4.83 -22.70 -11.42
N GLY A 138 5.21 -21.58 -10.77
CA GLY A 138 4.89 -20.23 -11.22
C GLY A 138 3.45 -19.82 -10.90
N PRO A 139 3.05 -18.59 -11.25
CA PRO A 139 1.73 -18.08 -10.96
C PRO A 139 0.65 -18.80 -11.76
N VAL A 140 -0.41 -19.23 -11.08
CA VAL A 140 -1.60 -19.80 -11.71
C VAL A 140 -2.63 -18.70 -11.88
N LYS A 141 -3.12 -18.53 -13.10
CA LYS A 141 -4.15 -17.54 -13.37
C LYS A 141 -5.47 -17.97 -12.73
N MET A 142 -5.85 -17.29 -11.66
CA MET A 142 -7.07 -17.56 -10.88
C MET A 142 -8.27 -16.76 -11.38
N LEU A 143 -8.02 -15.63 -12.03
CA LEU A 143 -9.05 -14.71 -12.52
C LEU A 143 -8.83 -14.47 -14.02
N ASP A 144 -9.89 -14.22 -14.76
CA ASP A 144 -9.79 -13.85 -16.17
C ASP A 144 -9.43 -12.37 -16.39
N GLY A 145 -9.41 -11.59 -15.31
CA GLY A 145 -9.12 -10.16 -15.35
C GLY A 145 -10.26 -9.30 -15.88
N SER A 146 -11.38 -9.90 -16.28
CA SER A 146 -12.55 -9.15 -16.72
C SER A 146 -13.28 -8.56 -15.50
N ILE A 147 -13.73 -7.33 -15.64
CA ILE A 147 -14.71 -6.74 -14.74
C ILE A 147 -15.99 -6.66 -15.56
N ASP A 148 -17.02 -7.39 -15.16
CA ASP A 148 -18.37 -7.11 -15.61
C ASP A 148 -18.77 -5.75 -15.00
N MET A 149 -18.42 -4.68 -15.72
CA MET A 149 -18.90 -3.34 -15.34
C MET A 149 -20.41 -3.35 -15.54
N PRO A 150 -21.20 -3.03 -14.52
CA PRO A 150 -22.63 -2.85 -14.72
C PRO A 150 -22.82 -1.80 -15.81
N VAL A 151 -23.45 -2.20 -16.89
CA VAL A 151 -23.82 -1.29 -17.98
C VAL A 151 -24.75 -0.26 -17.34
N ALA A 152 -24.35 1.03 -17.38
CA ALA A 152 -25.21 2.10 -16.91
C ALA A 152 -26.52 2.00 -17.70
N PRO A 153 -27.68 2.03 -17.02
CA PRO A 153 -28.94 2.01 -17.74
C PRO A 153 -28.99 3.21 -18.69
N ASP A 154 -29.30 2.93 -19.94
CA ASP A 154 -29.49 3.97 -20.95
C ASP A 154 -30.46 5.02 -20.43
N LYS A 155 -30.03 6.29 -20.47
CA LYS A 155 -30.85 7.43 -20.07
C LYS A 155 -31.85 7.76 -21.13
#